data_381aca6915426e01a3e65f6761b9b38f
#
_entry.id   381aca6915426e01a3e65f6761b9b38f
#
_cell.length_a   1.000
_cell.length_b   1.000
_cell.length_c   1.000
_cell.angle_alpha   90.00
_cell.angle_beta   90.00
_cell.angle_gamma   90.00
#
_symmetry.space_group_name_H-M   'P 1'
#
loop_
_entity.id
_entity.type
_entity.pdbx_description
1 polymer ?
#
loop_
_entity_poly.entity_id
_entity_poly.type
_entity_poly.pdbx_seq_one_letter_code
_entity_poly.pdbx_strand_id
1 'polypeptide(L)'
;MPTLLTLTVIAGVCAGPALAEGNKIAPMIESVQVKHNGQPVTIVRGHDPEAHLPEAFQKTERGCPPFCVQPMVVVPGVDTIGELEMLDYLSRSAQGDESIMIVDSRTPDWVMRGTIPGSVNVPWNKINIDTGGTFETPTEADSLKHILADEFGAKKTADGKWDFSDAKTLVLFCNGIWCPQSSTNIKTLVEYGYPVYKLKWYRGGMQDWVSVGLTTVKP
;
A
#
# COMPACT_ATOMS: atom_id res chain seq x y z
N MET A 1 16.53 59.41 -43.05
CA MET A 1 17.21 58.18 -42.66
C MET A 1 16.52 57.65 -41.41
N PRO A 2 15.71 56.56 -41.44
CA PRO A 2 15.13 55.97 -40.23
C PRO A 2 16.04 54.88 -39.74
N THR A 3 16.34 54.94 -38.46
CA THR A 3 17.15 53.98 -37.70
C THR A 3 16.28 52.77 -37.34
N LEU A 4 16.66 51.58 -37.84
CA LEU A 4 16.01 50.32 -37.51
C LEU A 4 16.49 49.85 -36.13
N LEU A 5 15.57 49.75 -35.17
CA LEU A 5 15.82 49.15 -33.86
C LEU A 5 15.57 47.61 -33.98
N THR A 6 16.64 46.86 -33.89
CA THR A 6 16.56 45.38 -33.85
C THR A 6 16.24 44.93 -32.43
N LEU A 7 15.07 44.35 -32.26
CA LEU A 7 14.63 43.74 -30.97
C LEU A 7 15.16 42.29 -30.89
N THR A 8 16.16 42.06 -30.05
CA THR A 8 16.70 40.73 -29.78
C THR A 8 15.81 40.05 -28.74
N VAL A 9 15.03 39.06 -29.14
CA VAL A 9 14.27 38.19 -28.24
C VAL A 9 15.23 37.13 -27.67
N ILE A 10 15.56 37.25 -26.40
CA ILE A 10 16.28 36.22 -25.66
C ILE A 10 15.24 35.18 -25.23
N ALA A 11 15.20 34.06 -25.92
CA ALA A 11 14.44 32.87 -25.47
C ALA A 11 15.15 32.28 -24.25
N GLY A 12 14.61 32.54 -23.07
CA GLY A 12 15.05 31.91 -21.84
C GLY A 12 14.65 30.43 -21.88
N VAL A 13 15.62 29.56 -22.10
CA VAL A 13 15.45 28.10 -21.88
C VAL A 13 15.36 27.91 -20.38
N CYS A 14 14.15 27.70 -19.88
CA CYS A 14 13.96 27.14 -18.52
C CYS A 14 14.49 25.71 -18.54
N ALA A 15 15.77 25.51 -18.17
CA ALA A 15 16.29 24.22 -17.81
C ALA A 15 15.56 23.81 -16.52
N GLY A 16 14.56 22.94 -16.65
CA GLY A 16 14.04 22.21 -15.50
C GLY A 16 15.19 21.45 -14.81
N PRO A 17 15.11 21.19 -13.50
CA PRO A 17 16.14 20.42 -12.82
C PRO A 17 16.33 19.11 -13.59
N ALA A 18 17.53 18.89 -14.11
CA ALA A 18 17.93 17.59 -14.63
C ALA A 18 17.75 16.60 -13.47
N LEU A 19 16.76 15.72 -13.58
CA LEU A 19 16.69 14.58 -12.71
C LEU A 19 18.01 13.84 -12.92
N ALA A 20 18.86 13.81 -11.90
CA ALA A 20 20.01 12.94 -11.89
C ALA A 20 19.52 11.57 -12.38
N GLU A 21 20.29 10.89 -13.25
CA GLU A 21 19.95 9.53 -13.68
C GLU A 21 19.80 8.67 -12.42
N GLY A 22 18.56 8.66 -11.90
CA GLY A 22 18.20 7.92 -10.70
C GLY A 22 18.27 6.43 -10.98
N ASN A 23 18.61 5.64 -9.99
CA ASN A 23 18.48 4.20 -10.09
C ASN A 23 17.06 3.86 -10.53
N LYS A 24 16.95 3.11 -11.62
CA LYS A 24 15.65 2.57 -12.03
C LYS A 24 15.11 1.63 -10.97
N ILE A 25 13.82 1.64 -10.77
CA ILE A 25 13.13 0.65 -9.92
C ILE A 25 13.30 -0.74 -10.55
N ALA A 26 13.10 -0.82 -11.88
CA ALA A 26 13.31 -2.01 -12.68
C ALA A 26 13.79 -1.60 -14.10
N PRO A 27 14.27 -2.52 -14.95
CA PRO A 27 14.82 -2.15 -16.27
C PRO A 27 13.92 -1.24 -17.10
N MET A 28 12.60 -1.38 -16.98
CA MET A 28 11.61 -0.59 -17.73
C MET A 28 10.82 0.40 -16.85
N ILE A 29 11.13 0.51 -15.56
CA ILE A 29 10.41 1.35 -14.60
C ILE A 29 11.40 2.30 -13.93
N GLU A 30 11.32 3.58 -14.24
CA GLU A 30 12.12 4.61 -13.59
C GLU A 30 11.44 5.13 -12.32
N SER A 31 10.13 5.37 -12.40
CA SER A 31 9.32 5.88 -11.30
C SER A 31 7.85 5.53 -11.51
N VAL A 32 7.06 5.62 -10.44
CA VAL A 32 5.61 5.47 -10.49
C VAL A 32 4.95 6.68 -9.85
N GLN A 33 4.01 7.30 -10.56
CA GLN A 33 3.22 8.41 -10.04
C GLN A 33 1.98 7.87 -9.33
N VAL A 34 1.77 8.32 -8.10
CA VAL A 34 0.59 7.95 -7.30
C VAL A 34 -0.03 9.18 -6.64
N LYS A 35 -1.19 9.00 -6.03
CA LYS A 35 -1.78 10.00 -5.14
C LYS A 35 -1.81 9.44 -3.72
N HIS A 36 -1.39 10.24 -2.75
CA HIS A 36 -1.52 9.93 -1.33
C HIS A 36 -2.21 11.08 -0.62
N ASN A 37 -3.33 10.83 0.04
CA ASN A 37 -4.17 11.87 0.65
C ASN A 37 -4.49 13.03 -0.33
N GLY A 38 -4.78 12.69 -1.60
CA GLY A 38 -5.08 13.66 -2.64
C GLY A 38 -3.88 14.40 -3.24
N GLN A 39 -2.68 14.24 -2.69
CA GLN A 39 -1.46 14.89 -3.18
C GLN A 39 -0.67 13.96 -4.11
N PRO A 40 -0.08 14.49 -5.20
CA PRO A 40 0.77 13.69 -6.07
C PRO A 40 2.07 13.31 -5.36
N VAL A 41 2.46 12.05 -5.48
CA VAL A 41 3.72 11.51 -4.96
C VAL A 41 4.39 10.69 -6.05
N THR A 42 5.70 10.90 -6.23
CA THR A 42 6.52 10.09 -7.14
C THR A 42 7.23 9.02 -6.34
N ILE A 43 6.93 7.76 -6.62
CA ILE A 43 7.71 6.64 -6.10
C ILE A 43 8.95 6.48 -6.97
N VAL A 44 10.11 6.57 -6.34
CA VAL A 44 11.44 6.35 -6.95
C VAL A 44 12.22 5.36 -6.10
N ARG A 45 13.32 4.84 -6.63
CA ARG A 45 14.30 4.05 -5.90
C ARG A 45 15.50 4.92 -5.53
N GLY A 46 15.85 4.96 -4.25
CA GLY A 46 17.09 5.58 -3.77
C GLY A 46 18.35 4.88 -4.32
N HIS A 47 19.46 5.59 -4.36
CA HIS A 47 20.75 5.10 -4.90
C HIS A 47 21.95 5.48 -4.02
N ASP A 48 21.71 5.88 -2.78
CA ASP A 48 22.76 6.12 -1.81
C ASP A 48 23.33 4.76 -1.33
N PRO A 49 24.60 4.43 -1.67
CA PRO A 49 25.20 3.17 -1.27
C PRO A 49 25.42 3.06 0.25
N GLU A 50 25.42 4.18 0.97
CA GLU A 50 25.57 4.23 2.42
C GLU A 50 24.22 4.26 3.15
N ALA A 51 23.09 4.16 2.40
CA ALA A 51 21.77 4.15 3.01
C ALA A 51 21.57 2.91 3.89
N HIS A 52 20.94 3.11 5.02
CA HIS A 52 20.57 2.06 5.96
C HIS A 52 19.06 1.96 6.08
N LEU A 53 18.57 0.79 6.52
CA LEU A 53 17.16 0.63 6.85
C LEU A 53 16.74 1.68 7.89
N PRO A 54 15.56 2.29 7.74
CA PRO A 54 14.98 3.12 8.79
C PRO A 54 14.94 2.37 10.12
N GLU A 55 15.19 3.05 11.24
CA GLU A 55 15.31 2.46 12.58
C GLU A 55 14.16 1.49 12.91
N ALA A 56 12.93 1.85 12.52
CA ALA A 56 11.74 1.01 12.73
C ALA A 56 11.83 -0.39 12.09
N PHE A 57 12.70 -0.58 11.07
CA PHE A 57 12.84 -1.82 10.30
C PHE A 57 14.21 -2.49 10.48
N GLN A 58 15.10 -1.95 11.30
CA GLN A 58 16.43 -2.52 11.58
C GLN A 58 16.38 -3.75 12.48
N LYS A 59 15.34 -3.88 13.31
CA LYS A 59 15.25 -4.97 14.28
C LYS A 59 15.07 -6.31 13.60
N THR A 60 16.03 -7.22 13.79
CA THR A 60 16.01 -8.62 13.37
C THR A 60 15.66 -9.57 14.54
N GLU A 61 15.65 -10.87 14.30
CA GLU A 61 15.53 -11.92 15.33
C GLU A 61 14.33 -11.75 16.26
N ARG A 62 13.18 -11.42 15.67
CA ARG A 62 11.94 -11.23 16.44
C ARG A 62 11.42 -12.54 16.99
N GLY A 63 11.04 -12.55 18.27
CA GLY A 63 10.52 -13.75 18.93
C GLY A 63 9.19 -14.24 18.36
N CYS A 64 9.03 -15.54 18.19
CA CYS A 64 7.80 -16.20 17.78
C CYS A 64 7.29 -17.06 18.95
N PRO A 65 6.05 -16.88 19.40
CA PRO A 65 5.07 -15.85 19.05
C PRO A 65 5.43 -14.46 19.61
N PRO A 66 4.86 -13.34 19.14
CA PRO A 66 3.82 -13.26 18.09
C PRO A 66 4.39 -13.08 16.66
N PHE A 67 5.71 -12.84 16.51
CA PHE A 67 6.33 -12.46 15.23
C PHE A 67 6.82 -13.66 14.43
N CYS A 68 5.97 -14.65 14.25
CA CYS A 68 6.33 -15.85 13.50
C CYS A 68 6.42 -15.58 12.01
N VAL A 69 7.35 -16.26 11.33
CA VAL A 69 7.49 -16.19 9.87
C VAL A 69 6.20 -16.69 9.21
N GLN A 70 5.63 -15.88 8.35
CA GLN A 70 4.39 -16.20 7.64
C GLN A 70 4.67 -17.10 6.42
N PRO A 71 3.74 -18.00 6.05
CA PRO A 71 3.90 -18.85 4.86
C PRO A 71 3.92 -18.01 3.57
N MET A 72 4.32 -18.62 2.46
CA MET A 72 4.21 -17.95 1.14
C MET A 72 2.77 -17.88 0.66
N VAL A 73 1.95 -18.87 0.96
CA VAL A 73 0.52 -18.91 0.62
C VAL A 73 -0.29 -18.75 1.90
N VAL A 74 -0.96 -17.63 2.03
CA VAL A 74 -1.79 -17.33 3.21
C VAL A 74 -3.09 -18.13 3.19
N VAL A 75 -3.77 -18.16 2.04
CA VAL A 75 -4.97 -18.93 1.75
C VAL A 75 -4.90 -19.36 0.28
N PRO A 76 -5.27 -20.60 -0.08
CA PRO A 76 -5.32 -21.01 -1.48
C PRO A 76 -6.22 -20.08 -2.31
N GLY A 77 -5.72 -19.63 -3.45
CA GLY A 77 -6.42 -18.69 -4.34
C GLY A 77 -6.16 -17.20 -4.06
N VAL A 78 -5.46 -16.87 -2.97
CA VAL A 78 -4.94 -15.53 -2.73
C VAL A 78 -3.52 -15.44 -3.29
N ASP A 79 -3.26 -14.50 -4.19
CA ASP A 79 -1.95 -14.31 -4.76
C ASP A 79 -1.01 -13.60 -3.77
N THR A 80 0.17 -14.18 -3.56
CA THR A 80 1.29 -13.49 -2.92
C THR A 80 2.06 -12.73 -3.99
N ILE A 81 2.27 -11.44 -3.79
CA ILE A 81 2.88 -10.52 -4.75
C ILE A 81 4.17 -9.89 -4.22
N GLY A 82 5.02 -9.45 -5.14
CA GLY A 82 6.23 -8.67 -4.87
C GLY A 82 6.07 -7.18 -5.18
N GLU A 83 7.21 -6.48 -5.18
CA GLU A 83 7.28 -5.03 -5.35
C GLU A 83 6.75 -4.57 -6.71
N LEU A 84 7.03 -5.31 -7.78
CA LEU A 84 6.63 -4.91 -9.14
C LEU A 84 5.13 -5.01 -9.34
N GLU A 85 4.49 -6.05 -8.83
CA GLU A 85 3.04 -6.20 -8.84
C GLU A 85 2.37 -5.14 -7.94
N MET A 86 2.97 -4.83 -6.77
CA MET A 86 2.51 -3.75 -5.90
C MET A 86 2.55 -2.41 -6.65
N LEU A 87 3.63 -2.11 -7.36
CA LEU A 87 3.77 -0.88 -8.17
C LEU A 87 2.76 -0.82 -9.31
N ASP A 88 2.44 -1.96 -9.94
CA ASP A 88 1.38 -2.03 -10.96
C ASP A 88 0.01 -1.67 -10.36
N TYR A 89 -0.37 -2.28 -9.25
CA TYR A 89 -1.63 -1.96 -8.55
C TYR A 89 -1.71 -0.49 -8.14
N LEU A 90 -0.62 0.06 -7.60
CA LEU A 90 -0.52 1.48 -7.24
C LEU A 90 -0.68 2.39 -8.46
N SER A 91 -0.02 2.07 -9.57
CA SER A 91 -0.10 2.83 -10.82
C SER A 91 -1.52 2.83 -11.39
N ARG A 92 -2.16 1.67 -11.44
CA ARG A 92 -3.53 1.52 -11.93
C ARG A 92 -4.53 2.29 -11.07
N SER A 93 -4.42 2.17 -9.75
CA SER A 93 -5.25 2.94 -8.82
C SER A 93 -5.07 4.45 -9.01
N ALA A 94 -3.84 4.92 -9.20
CA ALA A 94 -3.54 6.34 -9.45
C ALA A 94 -4.10 6.85 -10.80
N GLN A 95 -4.23 5.97 -11.79
CA GLN A 95 -4.82 6.27 -13.10
C GLN A 95 -6.36 6.24 -13.09
N GLY A 96 -6.98 5.98 -11.94
CA GLY A 96 -8.44 6.03 -11.76
C GLY A 96 -9.12 4.67 -11.73
N ASP A 97 -8.40 3.57 -11.57
CA ASP A 97 -9.01 2.25 -11.31
C ASP A 97 -9.53 2.19 -9.87
N GLU A 98 -10.76 2.64 -9.67
CA GLU A 98 -11.42 2.67 -8.35
C GLU A 98 -11.77 1.27 -7.82
N SER A 99 -11.64 0.23 -8.66
CA SER A 99 -11.83 -1.16 -8.24
C SER A 99 -10.65 -1.75 -7.46
N ILE A 100 -9.58 -0.96 -7.25
CA ILE A 100 -8.38 -1.36 -6.51
C ILE A 100 -8.25 -0.52 -5.25
N MET A 101 -7.89 -1.16 -4.14
CA MET A 101 -7.52 -0.49 -2.89
C MET A 101 -6.27 -1.13 -2.29
N ILE A 102 -5.26 -0.32 -2.04
CA ILE A 102 -4.05 -0.75 -1.36
C ILE A 102 -4.23 -0.48 0.13
N VAL A 103 -4.17 -1.56 0.93
CA VAL A 103 -4.54 -1.55 2.36
C VAL A 103 -3.31 -1.73 3.24
N ASP A 104 -2.97 -0.70 3.98
CA ASP A 104 -2.01 -0.82 5.09
C ASP A 104 -2.73 -1.37 6.33
N SER A 105 -2.47 -2.65 6.65
CA SER A 105 -3.12 -3.36 7.75
C SER A 105 -2.51 -3.06 9.13
N ARG A 106 -1.48 -2.20 9.21
CA ARG A 106 -0.79 -1.87 10.45
C ARG A 106 -1.62 -0.95 11.34
N THR A 107 -1.26 -0.92 12.62
CA THR A 107 -1.83 0.07 13.55
C THR A 107 -1.35 1.49 13.21
N PRO A 108 -2.12 2.55 13.54
CA PRO A 108 -1.79 3.93 13.18
C PRO A 108 -0.41 4.39 13.65
N ASP A 109 0.07 3.93 14.79
CA ASP A 109 1.40 4.25 15.32
C ASP A 109 2.55 3.75 14.42
N TRP A 110 2.35 2.62 13.70
CA TRP A 110 3.28 2.15 12.68
C TRP A 110 3.20 2.97 11.40
N VAL A 111 1.99 3.37 10.99
CA VAL A 111 1.77 4.20 9.80
C VAL A 111 2.44 5.57 9.95
N MET A 112 2.41 6.16 11.15
CA MET A 112 3.11 7.41 11.46
C MET A 112 4.63 7.37 11.25
N ARG A 113 5.23 6.17 11.20
CA ARG A 113 6.67 5.99 10.90
C ARG A 113 6.97 5.95 9.40
N GLY A 114 5.95 5.92 8.58
CA GLY A 114 5.99 5.85 7.12
C GLY A 114 5.13 4.74 6.58
N THR A 115 4.56 4.96 5.40
CA THR A 115 3.74 3.99 4.66
C THR A 115 4.06 4.03 3.16
N ILE A 116 3.53 3.06 2.42
CA ILE A 116 3.60 3.03 0.96
C ILE A 116 2.70 4.14 0.41
N PRO A 117 3.20 5.06 -0.45
CA PRO A 117 2.37 6.09 -1.05
C PRO A 117 1.18 5.49 -1.81
N GLY A 118 -0.01 6.07 -1.66
CA GLY A 118 -1.23 5.58 -2.30
C GLY A 118 -1.99 4.52 -1.49
N SER A 119 -1.45 4.05 -0.37
CA SER A 119 -2.18 3.15 0.53
C SER A 119 -3.15 3.89 1.46
N VAL A 120 -4.17 3.17 1.90
CA VAL A 120 -5.14 3.59 2.92
C VAL A 120 -4.95 2.72 4.16
N ASN A 121 -4.93 3.33 5.33
CA ASN A 121 -4.80 2.57 6.57
C ASN A 121 -6.14 2.01 7.02
N VAL A 122 -6.26 0.70 6.98
CA VAL A 122 -7.36 -0.04 7.61
C VAL A 122 -6.74 -1.00 8.61
N PRO A 123 -6.62 -0.61 9.88
CA PRO A 123 -5.92 -1.37 10.90
C PRO A 123 -6.51 -2.78 11.07
N TRP A 124 -5.63 -3.77 11.23
CA TRP A 124 -6.00 -5.19 11.33
C TRP A 124 -7.04 -5.47 12.41
N ASN A 125 -6.98 -4.76 13.51
CA ASN A 125 -7.90 -4.89 14.63
C ASN A 125 -9.32 -4.39 14.35
N LYS A 126 -9.54 -3.62 13.29
CA LYS A 126 -10.87 -3.24 12.83
C LYS A 126 -11.54 -4.30 11.94
N ILE A 127 -10.73 -5.17 11.34
CA ILE A 127 -11.22 -6.28 10.50
C ILE A 127 -11.33 -7.56 11.33
N ASN A 128 -10.37 -7.80 12.21
CA ASN A 128 -10.24 -9.05 12.95
C ASN A 128 -10.75 -8.90 14.38
N ILE A 129 -12.00 -9.24 14.57
CA ILE A 129 -12.73 -9.03 15.83
C ILE A 129 -12.49 -10.18 16.83
N ASP A 130 -12.13 -11.38 16.35
CA ASP A 130 -12.13 -12.61 17.15
C ASP A 130 -10.77 -13.02 17.75
N THR A 131 -9.71 -12.23 17.61
CA THR A 131 -8.36 -12.65 18.01
C THR A 131 -7.98 -12.34 19.45
N GLY A 132 -8.92 -12.24 20.38
CA GLY A 132 -8.60 -12.14 21.81
C GLY A 132 -7.75 -10.92 22.22
N GLY A 133 -7.61 -9.96 21.33
CA GLY A 133 -7.14 -8.62 21.68
C GLY A 133 -8.19 -7.97 22.58
N THR A 134 -7.76 -7.38 23.68
CA THR A 134 -8.60 -6.61 24.60
C THR A 134 -9.22 -5.42 23.86
N PHE A 135 -10.28 -5.65 23.12
CA PHE A 135 -11.07 -4.59 22.48
C PHE A 135 -12.40 -4.45 23.21
N GLU A 136 -12.52 -3.29 23.81
CA GLU A 136 -13.71 -2.88 24.53
C GLU A 136 -14.76 -2.47 23.48
N THR A 137 -15.85 -3.24 23.37
CA THR A 137 -17.17 -2.87 22.92
C THR A 137 -17.77 -3.54 21.66
N PRO A 138 -19.11 -3.73 21.62
CA PRO A 138 -19.88 -4.26 20.49
C PRO A 138 -19.88 -3.42 19.21
N THR A 139 -19.32 -2.21 19.26
CA THR A 139 -19.14 -1.30 18.11
C THR A 139 -18.16 -1.84 17.04
N GLU A 140 -17.44 -2.92 17.32
CA GLU A 140 -16.42 -3.46 16.40
C GLU A 140 -16.99 -4.39 15.34
N ALA A 141 -18.01 -5.19 15.66
CA ALA A 141 -18.72 -5.98 14.64
C ALA A 141 -19.43 -5.05 13.62
N ASP A 142 -19.90 -3.89 14.08
CA ASP A 142 -20.43 -2.85 13.20
C ASP A 142 -19.31 -2.17 12.41
N SER A 143 -18.10 -2.08 12.94
CA SER A 143 -16.94 -1.55 12.25
C SER A 143 -16.56 -2.40 11.01
N LEU A 144 -16.48 -3.73 11.13
CA LEU A 144 -16.20 -4.58 9.97
C LEU A 144 -17.28 -4.51 8.91
N LYS A 145 -18.57 -4.52 9.31
CA LYS A 145 -19.68 -4.37 8.36
C LYS A 145 -19.63 -3.04 7.61
N HIS A 146 -19.27 -1.97 8.32
CA HIS A 146 -19.09 -0.65 7.73
C HIS A 146 -17.91 -0.63 6.75
N ILE A 147 -16.76 -1.20 7.14
CA ILE A 147 -15.60 -1.32 6.27
C ILE A 147 -15.94 -2.11 5.00
N LEU A 148 -16.63 -3.26 5.14
CA LEU A 148 -17.03 -4.07 4.00
C LEU A 148 -17.94 -3.30 3.03
N ALA A 149 -18.91 -2.55 3.54
CA ALA A 149 -19.86 -1.80 2.73
C ALA A 149 -19.23 -0.53 2.14
N ASP A 150 -18.72 0.34 2.99
CA ASP A 150 -18.40 1.72 2.61
C ASP A 150 -16.99 1.87 2.06
N GLU A 151 -16.04 1.05 2.54
CA GLU A 151 -14.66 1.14 2.08
C GLU A 151 -14.36 0.11 0.98
N PHE A 152 -14.82 -1.14 1.15
CA PHE A 152 -14.49 -2.24 0.24
C PHE A 152 -15.55 -2.48 -0.85
N GLY A 153 -16.70 -1.80 -0.77
CA GLY A 153 -17.74 -1.81 -1.81
C GLY A 153 -18.59 -3.08 -1.87
N ALA A 154 -18.60 -3.88 -0.80
CA ALA A 154 -19.50 -5.02 -0.68
C ALA A 154 -20.93 -4.54 -0.40
N LYS A 155 -21.93 -5.27 -0.88
CA LYS A 155 -23.34 -4.91 -0.70
C LYS A 155 -24.07 -5.96 0.15
N LYS A 156 -25.05 -5.53 0.92
CA LYS A 156 -25.98 -6.45 1.58
C LYS A 156 -27.12 -6.80 0.63
N THR A 157 -27.38 -8.10 0.47
CA THR A 157 -28.54 -8.61 -0.24
C THR A 157 -29.80 -8.56 0.65
N ALA A 158 -30.97 -8.72 0.04
CA ALA A 158 -32.24 -8.68 0.77
C ALA A 158 -32.37 -9.80 1.83
N ASP A 159 -31.69 -10.93 1.66
CA ASP A 159 -31.61 -12.04 2.63
C ASP A 159 -30.47 -11.87 3.67
N GLY A 160 -29.83 -10.69 3.67
CA GLY A 160 -28.83 -10.31 4.68
C GLY A 160 -27.43 -10.86 4.45
N LYS A 161 -27.18 -11.54 3.32
CA LYS A 161 -25.83 -12.01 2.93
C LYS A 161 -25.01 -10.86 2.33
N TRP A 162 -23.70 -11.10 2.23
CA TRP A 162 -22.80 -10.19 1.53
C TRP A 162 -22.72 -10.56 0.03
N ASP A 163 -22.82 -9.55 -0.81
CA ASP A 163 -22.50 -9.61 -2.24
C ASP A 163 -21.21 -8.85 -2.49
N PHE A 164 -20.20 -9.56 -2.99
CA PHE A 164 -18.87 -9.02 -3.29
C PHE A 164 -18.63 -8.84 -4.81
N SER A 165 -19.66 -8.93 -5.64
CA SER A 165 -19.50 -8.80 -7.11
C SER A 165 -18.81 -7.49 -7.49
N ASP A 166 -19.26 -6.38 -6.90
CA ASP A 166 -18.71 -5.03 -7.11
C ASP A 166 -17.61 -4.67 -6.12
N ALA A 167 -17.27 -5.54 -5.16
CA ALA A 167 -16.25 -5.27 -4.17
C ALA A 167 -14.87 -5.09 -4.81
N LYS A 168 -14.04 -4.25 -4.20
CA LYS A 168 -12.71 -3.91 -4.69
C LYS A 168 -11.74 -5.10 -4.63
N THR A 169 -10.71 -5.07 -5.46
CA THR A 169 -9.51 -5.86 -5.29
C THR A 169 -8.68 -5.20 -4.19
N LEU A 170 -8.39 -5.94 -3.13
CA LEU A 170 -7.62 -5.45 -1.99
C LEU A 170 -6.20 -5.98 -2.06
N VAL A 171 -5.23 -5.07 -2.01
CA VAL A 171 -3.80 -5.39 -1.93
C VAL A 171 -3.34 -5.09 -0.51
N LEU A 172 -3.21 -6.12 0.32
CA LEU A 172 -2.96 -5.96 1.75
C LEU A 172 -1.47 -6.16 2.08
N PHE A 173 -0.94 -5.29 2.94
CA PHE A 173 0.42 -5.41 3.45
C PHE A 173 0.52 -5.08 4.95
N CYS A 174 1.70 -5.38 5.52
CA CYS A 174 2.04 -5.14 6.92
C CYS A 174 3.50 -4.71 7.05
N ASN A 175 4.15 -4.96 8.19
CA ASN A 175 5.55 -4.58 8.41
C ASN A 175 6.57 -5.46 7.68
N GLY A 176 6.26 -6.73 7.43
CA GLY A 176 7.20 -7.67 6.79
C GLY A 176 6.78 -9.12 6.96
N ILE A 177 7.63 -10.03 6.53
CA ILE A 177 7.36 -11.48 6.48
C ILE A 177 7.05 -12.14 7.84
N TRP A 178 7.37 -11.46 8.92
CA TRP A 178 7.14 -11.88 10.30
C TRP A 178 5.87 -11.26 10.91
N CYS A 179 5.18 -10.39 10.17
CA CYS A 179 4.02 -9.65 10.67
C CYS A 179 2.71 -10.39 10.32
N PRO A 180 1.88 -10.79 11.30
CA PRO A 180 0.66 -11.54 11.03
C PRO A 180 -0.55 -10.66 10.66
N GLN A 181 -0.47 -9.32 10.77
CA GLN A 181 -1.65 -8.45 10.70
C GLN A 181 -2.38 -8.54 9.35
N SER A 182 -1.67 -8.39 8.22
CA SER A 182 -2.30 -8.50 6.89
C SER A 182 -2.76 -9.91 6.56
N SER A 183 -1.99 -10.94 6.94
CA SER A 183 -2.39 -12.34 6.71
C SER A 183 -3.62 -12.74 7.54
N THR A 184 -3.77 -12.18 8.73
CA THR A 184 -4.96 -12.38 9.57
C THR A 184 -6.17 -11.67 8.94
N ASN A 185 -6.03 -10.43 8.48
CA ASN A 185 -7.10 -9.74 7.76
C ASN A 185 -7.59 -10.53 6.55
N ILE A 186 -6.67 -11.07 5.76
CA ILE A 186 -7.02 -11.89 4.59
C ILE A 186 -7.86 -13.11 5.00
N LYS A 187 -7.45 -13.83 6.05
CA LYS A 187 -8.20 -15.00 6.55
C LYS A 187 -9.61 -14.61 7.00
N THR A 188 -9.73 -13.54 7.79
CA THR A 188 -11.02 -13.03 8.24
C THR A 188 -11.91 -12.63 7.06
N LEU A 189 -11.38 -11.90 6.07
CA LEU A 189 -12.15 -11.52 4.89
C LEU A 189 -12.65 -12.74 4.11
N VAL A 190 -11.81 -13.78 3.96
CA VAL A 190 -12.22 -15.04 3.31
C VAL A 190 -13.32 -15.76 4.11
N GLU A 191 -13.24 -15.78 5.44
CA GLU A 191 -14.28 -16.33 6.32
C GLU A 191 -15.62 -15.61 6.18
N TYR A 192 -15.58 -14.29 5.88
CA TYR A 192 -16.77 -13.49 5.57
C TYR A 192 -17.26 -13.65 4.12
N GLY A 193 -16.59 -14.47 3.30
CA GLY A 193 -16.97 -14.75 1.93
C GLY A 193 -16.35 -13.83 0.87
N TYR A 194 -15.39 -13.00 1.25
CA TYR A 194 -14.67 -12.16 0.27
C TYR A 194 -13.96 -13.05 -0.76
N PRO A 195 -14.13 -12.79 -2.08
CA PRO A 195 -13.55 -13.64 -3.11
C PRO A 195 -12.02 -13.67 -3.06
N VAL A 196 -11.44 -14.85 -2.94
CA VAL A 196 -9.97 -15.02 -2.81
C VAL A 196 -9.19 -14.39 -3.96
N TYR A 197 -9.74 -14.42 -5.20
CA TYR A 197 -9.10 -13.83 -6.37
C TYR A 197 -9.07 -12.29 -6.34
N LYS A 198 -9.87 -11.64 -5.48
CA LYS A 198 -9.86 -10.20 -5.22
C LYS A 198 -8.91 -9.82 -4.08
N LEU A 199 -8.27 -10.77 -3.43
CA LEU A 199 -7.31 -10.53 -2.35
C LEU A 199 -5.89 -10.77 -2.86
N LYS A 200 -5.01 -9.78 -2.64
CA LYS A 200 -3.59 -9.84 -2.98
C LYS A 200 -2.80 -9.57 -1.71
N TRP A 201 -1.73 -10.32 -1.51
CA TRP A 201 -0.91 -10.20 -0.32
C TRP A 201 0.52 -9.77 -0.66
N TYR A 202 0.87 -8.53 -0.37
CA TYR A 202 2.25 -8.07 -0.41
C TYR A 202 2.94 -8.50 0.89
N ARG A 203 3.47 -9.74 0.87
CA ARG A 203 4.02 -10.44 2.04
C ARG A 203 5.24 -9.74 2.62
N GLY A 204 6.11 -9.19 1.77
CA GLY A 204 7.34 -8.48 2.15
C GLY A 204 7.06 -7.21 2.97
N GLY A 205 5.95 -6.56 2.69
CA GLY A 205 5.48 -5.38 3.41
C GLY A 205 6.48 -4.22 3.41
N MET A 206 6.41 -3.42 4.46
CA MET A 206 7.27 -2.24 4.59
C MET A 206 8.77 -2.59 4.63
N GLN A 207 9.15 -3.73 5.23
CA GLN A 207 10.56 -4.08 5.35
C GLN A 207 11.20 -4.32 3.99
N ASP A 208 10.55 -5.08 3.12
CA ASP A 208 11.07 -5.34 1.77
C ASP A 208 11.01 -4.04 0.94
N TRP A 209 9.92 -3.26 1.04
CA TRP A 209 9.76 -1.97 0.37
C TRP A 209 10.92 -1.00 0.66
N VAL A 210 11.26 -0.80 1.94
CA VAL A 210 12.35 0.12 2.31
C VAL A 210 13.74 -0.48 2.07
N SER A 211 13.88 -1.82 2.08
CA SER A 211 15.17 -2.48 1.84
C SER A 211 15.66 -2.28 0.41
N VAL A 212 14.74 -2.14 -0.54
CA VAL A 212 15.08 -1.83 -1.94
C VAL A 212 15.07 -0.32 -2.23
N GLY A 213 14.93 0.52 -1.21
CA GLY A 213 15.05 1.98 -1.30
C GLY A 213 13.86 2.68 -1.96
N LEU A 214 12.66 2.09 -1.91
CA LEU A 214 11.45 2.71 -2.47
C LEU A 214 10.90 3.82 -1.57
N THR A 215 10.33 4.84 -2.20
CA THR A 215 9.76 6.03 -1.52
C THR A 215 8.70 5.65 -0.50
N THR A 216 8.78 6.27 0.67
CA THR A 216 7.73 6.23 1.70
C THR A 216 7.19 7.62 1.99
N VAL A 217 5.97 7.70 2.51
CA VAL A 217 5.35 8.95 2.99
C VAL A 217 4.89 8.80 4.43
N LYS A 218 4.77 9.92 5.12
CA LYS A 218 4.05 10.00 6.41
C LYS A 218 2.64 10.48 6.15
N PRO A 219 1.65 10.07 6.96
CA PRO A 219 0.27 10.57 6.87
C PRO A 219 0.14 12.07 6.97
#